data_b3f54d02be2e38e9751ea1de1940fdf5
#
_entry.id   b3f54d02be2e38e9751ea1de1940fdf5
#
_cell.length_a   1.000
_cell.length_b   1.000
_cell.length_c   1.000
_cell.angle_alpha   90.00
_cell.angle_beta   90.00
_cell.angle_gamma   90.00
#
_symmetry.space_group_name_H-M   'P 1'
#
loop_
_entity.id
_entity.type
_entity.pdbx_description
1 polymer ?
#
loop_
_entity_poly.entity_id
_entity_poly.type
_entity_poly.pdbx_seq_one_letter_code
_entity_poly.pdbx_strand_id
1 'polypeptide(L)'
;MLTYLVASESRQAPGTLDMAVANGFCMHHINPLDFSLKTLPNLAAGHVAIAHDAQGFCRAMTDGPIGGARAVGDAYRLVAEGDLDVALCGGADAQLEELFFATYWGAGLVASDDGDHAGLTAGEGSGLLVLEELERARARGARVHGEIVGFAGSAGEGRLASEDEPARLASRLARVIERVIDEAGDVPDIVSLHGDGIPSHDEAEAWALGHVLGPRAETTPCLRMKQAHADLGAAASPVELLACSAALDHATLPPLVATSSAAPASPLRSALVISLGLFGECAALMLGISGGDGAR
;
A
#
# COMPACT_ATOMS: atom_id res chain seq x y z
N MET A 1 10.40 7.05 22.01
CA MET A 1 11.06 7.33 23.32
C MET A 1 12.51 7.79 23.17
N LEU A 2 13.40 7.08 22.45
CA LEU A 2 14.81 7.50 22.28
C LEU A 2 14.90 8.84 21.54
N THR A 3 14.17 9.03 20.46
CA THR A 3 14.12 10.27 19.66
C THR A 3 13.69 11.46 20.52
N TYR A 4 12.69 11.27 21.38
CA TYR A 4 12.22 12.31 22.31
C TYR A 4 13.30 12.68 23.32
N LEU A 5 13.99 11.69 23.91
CA LEU A 5 15.08 11.94 24.86
C LEU A 5 16.24 12.68 24.18
N VAL A 6 16.64 12.28 22.98
CA VAL A 6 17.68 12.98 22.21
C VAL A 6 17.26 14.42 21.93
N ALA A 7 16.03 14.65 21.49
CA ALA A 7 15.52 15.98 21.22
C ALA A 7 15.42 16.85 22.45
N SER A 8 15.00 16.31 23.62
CA SER A 8 14.88 17.05 24.87
C SER A 8 16.23 17.47 25.44
N GLU A 9 17.21 16.56 25.41
CA GLU A 9 18.56 16.81 25.97
C GLU A 9 19.40 17.71 25.06
N SER A 10 19.18 17.68 23.74
CA SER A 10 19.94 18.46 22.76
C SER A 10 19.30 19.79 22.34
N ARG A 11 18.15 20.15 22.93
CA ARG A 11 17.46 21.41 22.64
C ARG A 11 18.17 22.61 23.28
N GLN A 12 18.69 23.51 22.47
CA GLN A 12 19.25 24.81 22.95
C GLN A 12 18.20 25.92 22.95
N ALA A 13 17.26 25.91 22.00
CA ALA A 13 16.16 26.87 21.90
C ALA A 13 15.01 26.21 21.16
N PRO A 14 13.76 26.76 21.20
CA PRO A 14 12.66 26.25 20.41
C PRO A 14 13.04 26.10 18.93
N GLY A 15 12.90 24.90 18.39
CA GLY A 15 13.22 24.61 16.99
C GLY A 15 14.70 24.40 16.64
N THR A 16 15.61 24.41 17.62
CA THR A 16 17.04 24.17 17.38
C THR A 16 17.53 22.93 18.13
N LEU A 17 18.44 22.16 17.50
CA LEU A 17 19.11 21.03 18.10
C LEU A 17 20.62 21.27 18.12
N ASP A 18 21.27 20.99 19.24
CA ASP A 18 22.72 20.86 19.30
C ASP A 18 23.12 19.47 18.82
N MET A 19 23.65 19.40 17.61
CA MET A 19 24.04 18.13 17.00
C MET A 19 25.21 17.45 17.73
N ALA A 20 26.08 18.21 18.41
CA ALA A 20 27.17 17.62 19.20
C ALA A 20 26.62 16.92 20.44
N VAL A 21 25.67 17.55 21.13
CA VAL A 21 24.98 16.96 22.28
C VAL A 21 24.14 15.76 21.85
N ALA A 22 23.38 15.88 20.74
CA ALA A 22 22.59 14.80 20.20
C ALA A 22 23.46 13.58 19.87
N ASN A 23 24.56 13.78 19.15
CA ASN A 23 25.50 12.71 18.81
C ASN A 23 26.15 12.10 20.06
N GLY A 24 26.57 12.93 21.02
CA GLY A 24 27.12 12.45 22.31
C GLY A 24 26.13 11.57 23.05
N PHE A 25 24.85 11.99 23.13
CA PHE A 25 23.80 11.22 23.76
C PHE A 25 23.59 9.87 23.03
N CYS A 26 23.49 9.88 21.70
CA CYS A 26 23.37 8.67 20.92
C CYS A 26 24.54 7.70 21.13
N MET A 27 25.77 8.19 21.12
CA MET A 27 26.96 7.37 21.34
C MET A 27 27.01 6.69 22.72
N HIS A 28 26.46 7.32 23.73
CA HIS A 28 26.45 6.76 25.08
C HIS A 28 25.26 5.84 25.38
N HIS A 29 24.11 6.07 24.74
CA HIS A 29 22.85 5.38 25.05
C HIS A 29 22.40 4.39 24.00
N ILE A 30 22.97 4.43 22.81
CA ILE A 30 22.63 3.48 21.74
C ILE A 30 23.70 2.37 21.71
N ASN A 31 23.27 1.13 21.96
CA ASN A 31 24.09 -0.01 21.60
C ASN A 31 24.10 -0.13 20.05
N PRO A 32 25.26 0.06 19.38
CA PRO A 32 25.31 0.05 17.94
C PRO A 32 24.81 -1.25 17.32
N LEU A 33 25.04 -2.38 17.99
CA LEU A 33 24.59 -3.68 17.51
C LEU A 33 23.06 -3.82 17.62
N ASP A 34 22.50 -3.46 18.77
CA ASP A 34 21.06 -3.53 19.00
C ASP A 34 20.30 -2.53 18.12
N PHE A 35 20.83 -1.33 17.95
CA PHE A 35 20.27 -0.34 17.04
C PHE A 35 20.28 -0.83 15.60
N SER A 36 21.41 -1.32 15.10
CA SER A 36 21.52 -1.84 13.73
C SER A 36 20.53 -3.00 13.51
N LEU A 37 20.43 -3.92 14.46
CA LEU A 37 19.51 -5.06 14.38
C LEU A 37 18.02 -4.66 14.43
N LYS A 38 17.68 -3.52 15.02
CA LYS A 38 16.28 -3.06 15.13
C LYS A 38 15.85 -2.10 14.03
N THR A 39 16.79 -1.48 13.32
CA THR A 39 16.49 -0.44 12.33
C THR A 39 16.65 -0.88 10.87
N LEU A 40 17.21 -2.06 10.64
CA LEU A 40 17.38 -2.57 9.28
C LEU A 40 16.03 -3.08 8.72
N PRO A 41 15.54 -2.53 7.60
CA PRO A 41 14.22 -2.89 7.05
C PRO A 41 14.09 -4.37 6.68
N ASN A 42 15.20 -5.02 6.30
CA ASN A 42 15.22 -6.42 5.92
C ASN A 42 15.01 -7.40 7.09
N LEU A 43 15.10 -6.93 8.33
CA LEU A 43 14.90 -7.80 9.49
C LEU A 43 13.47 -8.26 9.65
N ALA A 44 12.48 -7.45 9.29
CA ALA A 44 11.08 -7.87 9.31
C ALA A 44 10.88 -9.11 8.41
N ALA A 45 11.34 -9.05 7.16
CA ALA A 45 11.30 -10.17 6.23
C ALA A 45 12.13 -11.36 6.73
N GLY A 46 13.34 -11.11 7.28
CA GLY A 46 14.21 -12.15 7.82
C GLY A 46 13.59 -12.90 9.01
N HIS A 47 12.94 -12.18 9.94
CA HIS A 47 12.26 -12.82 11.08
C HIS A 47 11.06 -13.67 10.63
N VAL A 48 10.27 -13.19 9.66
CA VAL A 48 9.18 -13.96 9.08
C VAL A 48 9.73 -15.21 8.40
N ALA A 49 10.80 -15.09 7.61
CA ALA A 49 11.44 -16.23 6.95
C ALA A 49 11.93 -17.28 7.95
N ILE A 50 12.59 -16.86 9.04
CA ILE A 50 13.06 -17.77 10.11
C ILE A 50 11.88 -18.44 10.82
N ALA A 51 10.83 -17.69 11.15
CA ALA A 51 9.68 -18.20 11.89
C ALA A 51 8.89 -19.25 11.09
N HIS A 52 8.91 -19.18 9.76
CA HIS A 52 8.18 -20.07 8.86
C HIS A 52 9.07 -21.02 8.06
N ASP A 53 10.37 -21.09 8.40
CA ASP A 53 11.37 -21.91 7.68
C ASP A 53 11.35 -21.67 6.16
N ALA A 54 11.17 -20.42 5.76
CA ALA A 54 11.17 -20.02 4.36
C ALA A 54 12.62 -19.82 3.88
N GLN A 55 13.14 -20.76 3.08
CA GLN A 55 14.56 -20.83 2.69
C GLN A 55 14.82 -20.32 1.27
N GLY A 56 13.79 -19.81 0.59
CA GLY A 56 13.88 -19.30 -0.76
C GLY A 56 14.32 -17.84 -0.82
N PHE A 57 13.91 -17.18 -1.87
CA PHE A 57 14.18 -15.77 -2.11
C PHE A 57 13.60 -14.90 -0.98
N CYS A 58 14.43 -14.04 -0.39
CA CYS A 58 14.01 -13.11 0.65
C CYS A 58 14.44 -11.69 0.28
N ARG A 59 13.48 -10.79 0.15
CA ARG A 59 13.70 -9.40 -0.23
C ARG A 59 12.88 -8.45 0.64
N ALA A 60 13.49 -7.35 1.06
CA ALA A 60 12.80 -6.21 1.65
C ALA A 60 12.83 -5.03 0.67
N MET A 61 11.73 -4.31 0.60
CA MET A 61 11.56 -3.09 -0.17
C MET A 61 11.28 -1.93 0.77
N THR A 62 11.84 -0.77 0.47
CA THR A 62 11.66 0.47 1.24
C THR A 62 11.11 1.57 0.33
N ASP A 63 10.04 1.25 -0.39
CA ASP A 63 9.45 2.12 -1.40
C ASP A 63 8.27 2.94 -0.85
N GLY A 64 8.25 3.20 0.46
CA GLY A 64 7.16 3.94 1.11
C GLY A 64 5.79 3.27 0.93
N PRO A 65 4.72 4.06 0.74
CA PRO A 65 3.35 3.53 0.67
C PRO A 65 3.12 2.49 -0.42
N ILE A 66 3.85 2.57 -1.55
CA ILE A 66 3.71 1.58 -2.64
C ILE A 66 4.46 0.26 -2.37
N GLY A 67 5.28 0.20 -1.31
CA GLY A 67 6.14 -0.95 -1.03
C GLY A 67 5.39 -2.26 -0.93
N GLY A 68 4.23 -2.27 -0.27
CA GLY A 68 3.38 -3.46 -0.15
C GLY A 68 2.80 -3.92 -1.49
N ALA A 69 2.29 -2.99 -2.30
CA ALA A 69 1.79 -3.31 -3.64
C ALA A 69 2.89 -3.91 -4.52
N ARG A 70 4.10 -3.35 -4.46
CA ARG A 70 5.26 -3.87 -5.21
C ARG A 70 5.70 -5.24 -4.71
N ALA A 71 5.70 -5.46 -3.39
CA ALA A 71 6.04 -6.77 -2.82
C ALA A 71 5.07 -7.86 -3.30
N VAL A 72 3.77 -7.57 -3.34
CA VAL A 72 2.76 -8.48 -3.88
C VAL A 72 2.94 -8.66 -5.39
N GLY A 73 3.19 -7.58 -6.14
CA GLY A 73 3.39 -7.63 -7.58
C GLY A 73 4.64 -8.40 -8.00
N ASP A 74 5.77 -8.20 -7.31
CA ASP A 74 7.00 -8.97 -7.56
C ASP A 74 6.80 -10.46 -7.23
N ALA A 75 6.13 -10.77 -6.11
CA ALA A 75 5.78 -12.15 -5.75
C ALA A 75 4.86 -12.81 -6.80
N TYR A 76 3.86 -12.05 -7.28
CA TYR A 76 2.99 -12.51 -8.38
C TYR A 76 3.80 -12.88 -9.61
N ARG A 77 4.74 -12.02 -10.06
CA ARG A 77 5.60 -12.31 -11.21
C ARG A 77 6.43 -13.58 -11.01
N LEU A 78 7.10 -13.72 -9.87
CA LEU A 78 7.94 -14.88 -9.57
C LEU A 78 7.14 -16.19 -9.53
N VAL A 79 5.90 -16.16 -9.01
CA VAL A 79 5.02 -17.33 -9.02
C VAL A 79 4.48 -17.62 -10.42
N ALA A 80 4.06 -16.59 -11.17
CA ALA A 80 3.54 -16.75 -12.52
C ALA A 80 4.60 -17.23 -13.53
N GLU A 81 5.86 -16.85 -13.32
CA GLU A 81 7.02 -17.29 -14.15
C GLU A 81 7.54 -18.68 -13.74
N GLY A 82 7.04 -19.23 -12.62
CA GLY A 82 7.43 -20.54 -12.10
C GLY A 82 8.77 -20.55 -11.34
N ASP A 83 9.27 -19.38 -10.97
CA ASP A 83 10.48 -19.24 -10.15
C ASP A 83 10.23 -19.58 -8.68
N LEU A 84 8.99 -19.39 -8.22
CA LEU A 84 8.52 -19.76 -6.89
C LEU A 84 7.20 -20.53 -6.96
N ASP A 85 7.09 -21.56 -6.14
CA ASP A 85 5.82 -22.30 -5.95
C ASP A 85 4.87 -21.55 -5.01
N VAL A 86 5.44 -20.94 -3.96
CA VAL A 86 4.72 -20.22 -2.89
C VAL A 86 5.54 -19.01 -2.46
N ALA A 87 4.89 -17.90 -2.21
CA ALA A 87 5.50 -16.69 -1.66
C ALA A 87 4.68 -16.13 -0.50
N LEU A 88 5.37 -15.75 0.59
CA LEU A 88 4.85 -14.84 1.61
C LEU A 88 5.21 -13.41 1.19
N CYS A 89 4.22 -12.57 0.99
CA CYS A 89 4.43 -11.19 0.53
C CYS A 89 3.47 -10.23 1.21
N GLY A 90 3.80 -8.95 1.20
CA GLY A 90 2.97 -7.92 1.80
C GLY A 90 3.77 -6.74 2.30
N GLY A 91 3.24 -6.05 3.30
CA GLY A 91 3.86 -4.87 3.88
C GLY A 91 3.55 -4.70 5.36
N ALA A 92 4.41 -3.97 6.03
CA ALA A 92 4.21 -3.51 7.41
C ALA A 92 4.80 -2.11 7.53
N ASP A 93 4.11 -1.24 8.26
CA ASP A 93 4.57 0.11 8.51
C ASP A 93 4.08 0.61 9.87
N ALA A 94 4.82 1.56 10.47
CA ALA A 94 4.53 2.16 11.76
C ALA A 94 4.73 3.68 11.67
N GLN A 95 3.75 4.39 11.08
CA GLN A 95 3.83 5.83 10.84
C GLN A 95 3.51 6.68 12.07
N LEU A 96 3.08 6.06 13.18
CA LEU A 96 2.77 6.75 14.44
C LEU A 96 4.03 7.00 15.29
N GLU A 97 5.21 6.62 14.80
CA GLU A 97 6.47 6.96 15.42
C GLU A 97 6.74 8.47 15.33
N GLU A 98 7.20 9.09 16.41
CA GLU A 98 7.29 10.54 16.56
C GLU A 98 8.09 11.25 15.46
N LEU A 99 9.21 10.68 15.04
CA LEU A 99 10.06 11.27 14.01
C LEU A 99 9.40 11.20 12.64
N PHE A 100 8.75 10.08 12.36
CA PHE A 100 8.02 9.86 11.11
C PHE A 100 6.85 10.84 10.97
N PHE A 101 6.03 10.91 12.03
CA PHE A 101 4.91 11.86 12.11
C PHE A 101 5.38 13.31 11.97
N ALA A 102 6.43 13.71 12.69
CA ALA A 102 6.99 15.06 12.60
C ALA A 102 7.50 15.40 11.19
N THR A 103 8.04 14.40 10.48
CA THR A 103 8.51 14.58 9.10
C THR A 103 7.33 14.82 8.16
N TYR A 104 6.27 14.03 8.27
CA TYR A 104 5.08 14.19 7.43
C TYR A 104 4.33 15.49 7.74
N TRP A 105 4.22 15.84 9.02
CA TRP A 105 3.66 17.12 9.44
C TRP A 105 4.47 18.29 8.89
N GLY A 106 5.80 18.24 9.02
CA GLY A 106 6.70 19.27 8.49
C GLY A 106 6.67 19.41 6.98
N ALA A 107 6.31 18.34 6.27
CA ALA A 107 6.11 18.33 4.82
C ALA A 107 4.70 18.76 4.39
N GLY A 108 3.80 19.07 5.34
CA GLY A 108 2.43 19.47 5.03
C GLY A 108 1.57 18.35 4.43
N LEU A 109 1.86 17.10 4.79
CA LEU A 109 1.14 15.93 4.25
C LEU A 109 0.04 15.41 5.17
N VAL A 110 0.06 15.80 6.46
CA VAL A 110 -0.89 15.32 7.47
C VAL A 110 -2.08 16.26 7.56
N ALA A 111 -3.28 15.70 7.61
CA ALA A 111 -4.51 16.46 7.83
C ALA A 111 -4.49 17.16 9.21
N SER A 112 -5.06 18.37 9.28
CA SER A 112 -5.22 19.08 10.54
C SER A 112 -6.54 18.72 11.21
N ASP A 113 -6.54 18.66 12.55
CA ASP A 113 -7.74 18.33 13.35
C ASP A 113 -8.86 19.38 13.22
N ASP A 114 -8.51 20.63 12.90
CA ASP A 114 -9.46 21.74 12.69
C ASP A 114 -10.07 21.74 11.29
N GLY A 115 -9.59 20.88 10.39
CA GLY A 115 -10.07 20.78 9.01
C GLY A 115 -9.53 21.85 8.06
N ASP A 116 -8.62 22.71 8.53
CA ASP A 116 -8.04 23.77 7.69
C ASP A 116 -7.04 23.24 6.66
N HIS A 117 -6.48 22.02 6.89
CA HIS A 117 -5.54 21.38 5.99
C HIS A 117 -5.97 19.95 5.66
N ALA A 118 -6.17 19.68 4.36
CA ALA A 118 -6.44 18.34 3.85
C ALA A 118 -5.13 17.56 3.72
N GLY A 119 -5.16 16.26 4.03
CA GLY A 119 -3.99 15.41 3.99
C GLY A 119 -4.27 14.02 4.53
N LEU A 120 -3.21 13.23 4.68
CA LEU A 120 -3.32 11.88 5.20
C LEU A 120 -3.55 11.86 6.72
N THR A 121 -4.25 10.84 7.17
CA THR A 121 -4.30 10.44 8.58
C THR A 121 -3.35 9.27 8.77
N ALA A 122 -2.27 9.47 9.53
CA ALA A 122 -1.27 8.43 9.75
C ALA A 122 -1.83 7.26 10.57
N GLY A 123 -1.45 6.04 10.21
CA GLY A 123 -1.79 4.80 10.91
C GLY A 123 -0.60 3.87 10.97
N GLU A 124 -0.80 2.70 11.55
CA GLU A 124 0.20 1.63 11.57
C GLU A 124 -0.49 0.27 11.40
N GLY A 125 0.22 -0.67 10.80
CA GLY A 125 -0.33 -2.00 10.59
C GLY A 125 0.56 -2.92 9.78
N SER A 126 0.03 -4.11 9.53
CA SER A 126 0.66 -5.09 8.64
C SER A 126 -0.40 -5.88 7.87
N GLY A 127 -0.08 -6.19 6.63
CA GLY A 127 -0.87 -7.08 5.78
C GLY A 127 0.06 -8.05 5.07
N LEU A 128 -0.18 -9.35 5.26
CA LEU A 128 0.57 -10.41 4.61
C LEU A 128 -0.36 -11.34 3.85
N LEU A 129 0.08 -11.74 2.67
CA LEU A 129 -0.62 -12.67 1.79
C LEU A 129 0.28 -13.89 1.52
N VAL A 130 -0.36 -15.01 1.29
CA VAL A 130 0.26 -16.20 0.72
C VAL A 130 -0.17 -16.29 -0.73
N LEU A 131 0.76 -16.10 -1.66
CA LEU A 131 0.56 -16.39 -3.07
C LEU A 131 1.09 -17.77 -3.37
N GLU A 132 0.32 -18.54 -4.13
CA GLU A 132 0.66 -19.91 -4.54
C GLU A 132 0.21 -20.10 -5.99
N GLU A 133 0.93 -20.90 -6.74
CA GLU A 133 0.49 -21.33 -8.05
C GLU A 133 -0.89 -21.98 -7.96
N LEU A 134 -1.82 -21.55 -8.84
CA LEU A 134 -3.24 -21.84 -8.69
C LEU A 134 -3.58 -23.35 -8.74
N GLU A 135 -2.99 -24.07 -9.68
CA GLU A 135 -3.27 -25.52 -9.82
C GLU A 135 -2.69 -26.32 -8.64
N ARG A 136 -1.56 -25.87 -8.10
CA ARG A 136 -0.99 -26.44 -6.88
C ARG A 136 -1.89 -26.20 -5.67
N ALA A 137 -2.40 -24.99 -5.50
CA ALA A 137 -3.34 -24.64 -4.45
C ALA A 137 -4.61 -25.50 -4.53
N ARG A 138 -5.17 -25.65 -5.73
CA ARG A 138 -6.33 -26.51 -6.00
C ARG A 138 -6.03 -27.99 -5.72
N ALA A 139 -4.89 -28.49 -6.16
CA ALA A 139 -4.50 -29.90 -5.99
C ALA A 139 -4.40 -30.32 -4.52
N ARG A 140 -3.98 -29.40 -3.62
CA ARG A 140 -3.95 -29.67 -2.17
C ARG A 140 -5.26 -29.33 -1.44
N GLY A 141 -6.29 -28.89 -2.17
CA GLY A 141 -7.58 -28.51 -1.58
C GLY A 141 -7.56 -27.20 -0.80
N ALA A 142 -6.66 -26.28 -1.13
CA ALA A 142 -6.62 -24.97 -0.50
C ALA A 142 -7.87 -24.15 -0.87
N ARG A 143 -8.37 -23.36 0.08
CA ARG A 143 -9.33 -22.31 -0.23
C ARG A 143 -8.61 -21.17 -0.95
N VAL A 144 -9.00 -20.89 -2.18
CA VAL A 144 -8.50 -19.77 -2.96
C VAL A 144 -9.46 -18.60 -2.75
N HIS A 145 -8.93 -17.49 -2.22
CA HIS A 145 -9.70 -16.27 -1.94
C HIS A 145 -9.75 -15.29 -3.12
N GLY A 146 -8.90 -15.48 -4.09
CA GLY A 146 -8.80 -14.69 -5.30
C GLY A 146 -7.49 -14.97 -6.01
N GLU A 147 -7.34 -14.42 -7.19
CA GLU A 147 -6.17 -14.56 -8.04
C GLU A 147 -5.66 -13.17 -8.42
N ILE A 148 -4.36 -12.92 -8.27
CA ILE A 148 -3.76 -11.71 -8.83
C ILE A 148 -3.61 -11.93 -10.32
N VAL A 149 -4.34 -11.15 -11.11
CA VAL A 149 -4.43 -11.30 -12.57
C VAL A 149 -3.74 -10.16 -13.33
N GLY A 150 -3.20 -9.18 -12.63
CA GLY A 150 -2.43 -8.10 -13.23
C GLY A 150 -1.70 -7.25 -12.20
N PHE A 151 -0.52 -6.77 -12.59
CA PHE A 151 0.29 -5.85 -11.80
C PHE A 151 1.10 -4.93 -12.69
N ALA A 152 1.09 -3.65 -12.37
CA ALA A 152 2.00 -2.68 -12.95
C ALA A 152 2.43 -1.64 -11.92
N GLY A 153 3.61 -1.09 -12.11
CA GLY A 153 4.14 0.00 -11.31
C GLY A 153 4.99 0.95 -12.12
N SER A 154 5.16 2.16 -11.62
CA SER A 154 5.99 3.19 -12.22
C SER A 154 6.76 3.93 -11.14
N ALA A 155 8.01 4.27 -11.44
CA ALA A 155 8.80 5.17 -10.60
C ALA A 155 8.25 6.60 -10.65
N GLY A 156 8.45 7.34 -9.57
CA GLY A 156 8.14 8.76 -9.49
C GLY A 156 9.22 9.64 -10.10
N GLU A 157 8.99 10.94 -10.08
CA GLU A 157 9.93 11.97 -10.55
C GLU A 157 10.75 12.56 -9.39
N GLY A 158 10.58 12.04 -8.16
CA GLY A 158 11.29 12.51 -6.97
C GLY A 158 10.77 13.84 -6.42
N ARG A 159 9.59 14.30 -6.83
CA ARG A 159 8.90 15.47 -6.26
C ARG A 159 7.95 15.00 -5.17
N LEU A 160 7.94 15.73 -4.06
CA LEU A 160 7.01 15.42 -2.97
C LEU A 160 5.55 15.63 -3.43
N ALA A 161 4.64 14.81 -2.93
CA ALA A 161 3.21 14.82 -3.27
C ALA A 161 2.55 16.19 -3.14
N SER A 162 2.95 17.00 -2.15
CA SER A 162 2.47 18.39 -1.98
C SER A 162 3.01 19.39 -3.03
N GLU A 163 4.03 19.01 -3.79
CA GLU A 163 4.70 19.85 -4.80
C GLU A 163 4.52 19.34 -6.23
N ASP A 164 3.93 18.14 -6.39
CA ASP A 164 3.77 17.53 -7.73
C ASP A 164 2.57 18.15 -8.45
N GLU A 165 2.69 18.25 -9.78
CA GLU A 165 1.57 18.63 -10.63
C GLU A 165 0.61 17.44 -10.78
N PRO A 166 -0.65 17.52 -10.34
CA PRO A 166 -1.59 16.39 -10.41
C PRO A 166 -1.69 15.77 -11.80
N ALA A 167 -1.58 16.57 -12.87
CA ALA A 167 -1.65 16.11 -14.24
C ALA A 167 -0.52 15.13 -14.64
N ARG A 168 0.67 15.28 -14.06
CA ARG A 168 1.79 14.35 -14.33
C ARG A 168 1.59 13.02 -13.65
N LEU A 169 1.21 13.07 -12.36
CA LEU A 169 0.87 11.87 -11.59
C LEU A 169 -0.32 11.16 -12.25
N ALA A 170 -1.37 11.88 -12.62
CA ALA A 170 -2.55 11.36 -13.29
C ALA A 170 -2.22 10.61 -14.59
N SER A 171 -1.39 11.21 -15.45
CA SER A 171 -0.96 10.59 -16.71
C SER A 171 -0.11 9.34 -16.48
N ARG A 172 0.69 9.31 -15.42
CA ARG A 172 1.49 8.14 -15.03
C ARG A 172 0.60 7.03 -14.48
N LEU A 173 -0.31 7.39 -13.58
CA LEU A 173 -1.27 6.45 -13.00
C LEU A 173 -2.18 5.84 -14.07
N ALA A 174 -2.69 6.65 -15.01
CA ALA A 174 -3.49 6.15 -16.13
C ALA A 174 -2.77 5.03 -16.89
N ARG A 175 -1.51 5.24 -17.27
CA ARG A 175 -0.70 4.19 -17.95
C ARG A 175 -0.49 2.94 -17.10
N VAL A 176 -0.37 3.09 -15.77
CA VAL A 176 -0.26 1.94 -14.86
C VAL A 176 -1.57 1.16 -14.84
N ILE A 177 -2.71 1.85 -14.71
CA ILE A 177 -4.04 1.22 -14.72
C ILE A 177 -4.31 0.53 -16.06
N GLU A 178 -4.03 1.19 -17.20
CA GLU A 178 -4.17 0.60 -18.54
C GLU A 178 -3.41 -0.72 -18.66
N ARG A 179 -2.14 -0.76 -18.23
CA ARG A 179 -1.32 -1.98 -18.26
C ARG A 179 -1.91 -3.11 -17.43
N VAL A 180 -2.44 -2.78 -16.27
CA VAL A 180 -3.07 -3.78 -15.39
C VAL A 180 -4.34 -4.33 -16.01
N ILE A 181 -5.16 -3.48 -16.63
CA ILE A 181 -6.38 -3.88 -17.34
C ILE A 181 -6.03 -4.72 -18.58
N ASP A 182 -5.03 -4.32 -19.36
CA ASP A 182 -4.56 -5.07 -20.52
C ASP A 182 -4.07 -6.47 -20.13
N GLU A 183 -3.32 -6.57 -19.03
CA GLU A 183 -2.82 -7.85 -18.51
C GLU A 183 -3.95 -8.73 -17.97
N ALA A 184 -4.88 -8.15 -17.22
CA ALA A 184 -6.05 -8.86 -16.68
C ALA A 184 -7.07 -9.25 -17.74
N GLY A 185 -7.08 -8.57 -18.89
CA GLY A 185 -8.02 -8.80 -19.99
C GLY A 185 -9.45 -8.32 -19.73
N ASP A 186 -9.70 -7.64 -18.61
CA ASP A 186 -11.02 -7.10 -18.23
C ASP A 186 -10.87 -5.85 -17.36
N VAL A 187 -11.93 -5.03 -17.32
CA VAL A 187 -12.02 -3.84 -16.50
C VAL A 187 -12.56 -4.17 -15.11
N PRO A 188 -12.12 -3.47 -14.04
CA PRO A 188 -12.53 -3.79 -12.67
C PRO A 188 -14.03 -3.54 -12.44
N ASP A 189 -14.65 -4.39 -11.60
CA ASP A 189 -16.00 -4.18 -11.07
C ASP A 189 -16.02 -3.25 -9.86
N ILE A 190 -14.91 -3.20 -9.09
CA ILE A 190 -14.70 -2.27 -7.98
C ILE A 190 -13.27 -1.73 -8.01
N VAL A 191 -13.07 -0.55 -7.45
CA VAL A 191 -11.75 0.08 -7.31
C VAL A 191 -11.50 0.43 -5.85
N SER A 192 -10.42 -0.08 -5.24
CA SER A 192 -9.89 0.47 -4.01
C SER A 192 -8.97 1.62 -4.35
N LEU A 193 -9.40 2.82 -4.02
CA LEU A 193 -8.65 4.05 -4.22
C LEU A 193 -7.46 4.10 -3.26
N HIS A 194 -6.38 4.75 -3.69
CA HIS A 194 -5.36 5.14 -2.73
C HIS A 194 -5.95 6.06 -1.66
N GLY A 195 -6.66 7.12 -2.06
CA GLY A 195 -7.59 7.89 -1.24
C GLY A 195 -7.04 8.31 0.12
N ASP A 196 -5.79 8.79 0.17
CA ASP A 196 -5.08 9.20 1.39
C ASP A 196 -5.49 10.61 1.89
N GLY A 197 -6.24 11.36 1.08
CA GLY A 197 -6.70 12.71 1.38
C GLY A 197 -5.72 13.81 1.02
N ILE A 198 -4.57 13.48 0.41
CA ILE A 198 -3.68 14.49 -0.19
C ILE A 198 -4.33 14.99 -1.47
N PRO A 199 -4.63 16.29 -1.61
CA PRO A 199 -5.43 16.81 -2.73
C PRO A 199 -4.87 16.49 -4.12
N SER A 200 -3.55 16.53 -4.29
CA SER A 200 -2.89 16.19 -5.56
C SER A 200 -3.06 14.70 -5.93
N HIS A 201 -3.09 13.80 -4.94
CA HIS A 201 -3.35 12.38 -5.14
C HIS A 201 -4.80 12.12 -5.52
N ASP A 202 -5.74 12.69 -4.76
CA ASP A 202 -7.18 12.53 -5.02
C ASP A 202 -7.57 13.07 -6.41
N GLU A 203 -7.01 14.23 -6.83
CA GLU A 203 -7.24 14.80 -8.15
C GLU A 203 -6.65 13.93 -9.26
N ALA A 204 -5.41 13.47 -9.09
CA ALA A 204 -4.74 12.61 -10.07
C ALA A 204 -5.46 11.28 -10.25
N GLU A 205 -5.92 10.69 -9.16
CA GLU A 205 -6.64 9.42 -9.14
C GLU A 205 -8.01 9.54 -9.85
N ALA A 206 -8.76 10.58 -9.54
CA ALA A 206 -10.05 10.85 -10.19
C ALA A 206 -9.90 11.06 -11.70
N TRP A 207 -8.88 11.82 -12.12
CA TRP A 207 -8.61 12.04 -13.54
C TRP A 207 -8.18 10.75 -14.25
N ALA A 208 -7.26 9.97 -13.65
CA ALA A 208 -6.76 8.74 -14.24
C ALA A 208 -7.89 7.71 -14.44
N LEU A 209 -8.74 7.53 -13.44
CA LEU A 209 -9.89 6.64 -13.54
C LEU A 209 -10.90 7.12 -14.59
N GLY A 210 -11.21 8.41 -14.61
CA GLY A 210 -12.09 8.99 -15.64
C GLY A 210 -11.54 8.79 -17.06
N HIS A 211 -10.21 8.94 -17.23
CA HIS A 211 -9.55 8.73 -18.53
C HIS A 211 -9.58 7.28 -18.98
N VAL A 212 -9.26 6.33 -18.08
CA VAL A 212 -9.11 4.91 -18.44
C VAL A 212 -10.46 4.20 -18.52
N LEU A 213 -11.35 4.41 -17.55
CA LEU A 213 -12.64 3.73 -17.49
C LEU A 213 -13.72 4.42 -18.33
N GLY A 214 -13.48 5.69 -18.73
CA GLY A 214 -14.46 6.48 -19.49
C GLY A 214 -15.81 6.57 -18.76
N PRO A 215 -16.95 6.31 -19.46
CA PRO A 215 -18.26 6.37 -18.83
C PRO A 215 -18.46 5.40 -17.64
N ARG A 216 -17.67 4.33 -17.57
CA ARG A 216 -17.74 3.38 -16.45
C ARG A 216 -17.19 3.97 -15.16
N ALA A 217 -16.36 4.98 -15.20
CA ALA A 217 -15.83 5.64 -14.00
C ALA A 217 -16.95 6.18 -13.07
N GLU A 218 -18.07 6.62 -13.65
CA GLU A 218 -19.22 7.14 -12.88
C GLU A 218 -20.04 6.02 -12.20
N THR A 219 -19.95 4.81 -12.71
CA THR A 219 -20.77 3.67 -12.26
C THR A 219 -19.99 2.58 -11.52
N THR A 220 -18.66 2.55 -11.68
CA THR A 220 -17.79 1.62 -10.97
C THR A 220 -17.67 2.04 -9.51
N PRO A 221 -18.10 1.20 -8.56
CA PRO A 221 -18.00 1.52 -7.14
C PRO A 221 -16.53 1.69 -6.72
N CYS A 222 -16.25 2.73 -5.96
CA CYS A 222 -14.94 2.99 -5.40
C CYS A 222 -14.95 2.83 -3.87
N LEU A 223 -13.88 2.32 -3.31
CA LEU A 223 -13.66 2.13 -1.88
C LEU A 223 -12.57 3.09 -1.40
N ARG A 224 -12.85 3.86 -0.34
CA ARG A 224 -11.89 4.72 0.35
C ARG A 224 -11.50 4.07 1.68
N MET A 225 -10.69 3.03 1.61
CA MET A 225 -10.38 2.17 2.75
C MET A 225 -9.67 2.91 3.88
N LYS A 226 -8.85 3.92 3.56
CA LYS A 226 -8.12 4.73 4.53
C LYS A 226 -9.03 5.58 5.44
N GLN A 227 -10.31 5.78 5.06
CA GLN A 227 -11.31 6.37 5.95
C GLN A 227 -11.67 5.46 7.16
N ALA A 228 -11.47 4.15 7.02
CA ALA A 228 -11.75 3.19 8.08
C ALA A 228 -10.52 2.85 8.93
N HIS A 229 -9.32 2.81 8.33
CA HIS A 229 -8.11 2.33 9.02
C HIS A 229 -6.93 3.31 9.00
N ALA A 230 -7.15 4.56 8.56
CA ALA A 230 -6.10 5.53 8.33
C ALA A 230 -5.11 5.08 7.21
N ASP A 231 -4.04 5.82 6.97
CA ASP A 231 -2.99 5.38 6.04
C ASP A 231 -2.02 4.44 6.77
N LEU A 232 -1.95 3.20 6.32
CA LEU A 232 -1.08 2.16 6.87
C LEU A 232 0.28 2.08 6.15
N GLY A 233 0.63 3.08 5.34
CA GLY A 233 1.86 3.08 4.56
C GLY A 233 2.00 1.84 3.68
N ALA A 234 3.13 1.15 3.77
CA ALA A 234 3.38 -0.07 2.99
C ALA A 234 2.40 -1.21 3.29
N ALA A 235 1.70 -1.21 4.42
CA ALA A 235 0.70 -2.22 4.74
C ALA A 235 -0.66 -1.96 4.06
N ALA A 236 -0.92 -0.75 3.57
CA ALA A 236 -2.25 -0.37 3.06
C ALA A 236 -2.71 -1.28 1.91
N SER A 237 -1.94 -1.39 0.83
CA SER A 237 -2.35 -2.17 -0.35
C SER A 237 -2.58 -3.66 -0.06
N PRO A 238 -1.74 -4.38 0.72
CA PRO A 238 -2.04 -5.74 1.12
C PRO A 238 -3.33 -5.88 1.93
N VAL A 239 -3.60 -4.96 2.86
CA VAL A 239 -4.85 -4.94 3.65
C VAL A 239 -6.05 -4.66 2.74
N GLU A 240 -5.93 -3.72 1.81
CA GLU A 240 -6.96 -3.37 0.84
C GLU A 240 -7.25 -4.52 -0.13
N LEU A 241 -6.23 -5.29 -0.56
CA LEU A 241 -6.42 -6.51 -1.35
C LEU A 241 -7.24 -7.56 -0.58
N LEU A 242 -6.94 -7.77 0.71
CA LEU A 242 -7.71 -8.69 1.56
C LEU A 242 -9.17 -8.22 1.72
N ALA A 243 -9.39 -6.92 1.90
CA ALA A 243 -10.74 -6.36 1.99
C ALA A 243 -11.51 -6.48 0.65
N CYS A 244 -10.83 -6.24 -0.47
CA CYS A 244 -11.39 -6.47 -1.81
C CYS A 244 -11.74 -7.95 -2.02
N SER A 245 -10.86 -8.87 -1.65
CA SER A 245 -11.13 -10.31 -1.72
C SER A 245 -12.39 -10.68 -0.93
N ALA A 246 -12.53 -10.17 0.29
CA ALA A 246 -13.74 -10.38 1.08
C ALA A 246 -14.99 -9.77 0.44
N ALA A 247 -14.88 -8.58 -0.16
CA ALA A 247 -15.99 -7.94 -0.89
C ALA A 247 -16.44 -8.77 -2.10
N LEU A 248 -15.49 -9.36 -2.84
CA LEU A 248 -15.78 -10.26 -3.96
C LEU A 248 -16.42 -11.56 -3.47
N ASP A 249 -15.86 -12.21 -2.44
CA ASP A 249 -16.37 -13.45 -1.84
C ASP A 249 -17.83 -13.31 -1.35
N HIS A 250 -18.14 -12.18 -0.72
CA HIS A 250 -19.47 -11.91 -0.18
C HIS A 250 -20.42 -11.17 -1.13
N ALA A 251 -19.94 -10.79 -2.31
CA ALA A 251 -20.67 -9.95 -3.28
C ALA A 251 -21.29 -8.69 -2.64
N THR A 252 -20.55 -8.08 -1.72
CA THR A 252 -21.04 -6.96 -0.89
C THR A 252 -19.94 -5.91 -0.71
N LEU A 253 -20.29 -4.65 -0.88
CA LEU A 253 -19.37 -3.53 -0.63
C LEU A 253 -19.38 -3.15 0.86
N PRO A 254 -18.21 -2.87 1.47
CA PRO A 254 -18.15 -2.36 2.84
C PRO A 254 -18.82 -0.98 2.95
N PRO A 255 -19.92 -0.83 3.69
CA PRO A 255 -20.74 0.39 3.65
C PRO A 255 -20.04 1.65 4.19
N LEU A 256 -19.05 1.49 5.07
CA LEU A 256 -18.30 2.61 5.65
C LEU A 256 -17.34 3.30 4.67
N VAL A 257 -16.90 2.58 3.64
CA VAL A 257 -15.83 3.06 2.74
C VAL A 257 -16.26 3.13 1.29
N ALA A 258 -17.41 2.57 0.95
CA ALA A 258 -17.96 2.63 -0.41
C ALA A 258 -18.44 4.05 -0.74
N THR A 259 -18.04 4.57 -1.89
CA THR A 259 -18.48 5.89 -2.38
C THR A 259 -19.93 5.89 -2.86
N SER A 260 -20.52 4.70 -3.07
CA SER A 260 -21.90 4.51 -3.48
C SER A 260 -22.62 3.55 -2.53
N SER A 261 -23.82 3.91 -2.11
CA SER A 261 -24.71 3.04 -1.36
C SER A 261 -25.55 2.10 -2.23
N ALA A 262 -25.46 2.24 -3.56
CA ALA A 262 -26.18 1.38 -4.48
C ALA A 262 -25.56 -0.03 -4.50
N ALA A 263 -26.41 -1.04 -4.50
CA ALA A 263 -25.94 -2.41 -4.73
C ALA A 263 -25.30 -2.49 -6.14
N PRO A 264 -24.19 -3.22 -6.28
CA PRO A 264 -23.56 -3.39 -7.58
C PRO A 264 -24.55 -4.01 -8.57
N ALA A 265 -24.55 -3.49 -9.80
CA ALA A 265 -25.48 -3.91 -10.86
C ALA A 265 -25.22 -5.33 -11.39
N SER A 266 -24.08 -5.92 -11.08
CA SER A 266 -23.64 -7.26 -11.51
C SER A 266 -22.86 -7.94 -10.37
N PRO A 267 -22.68 -9.29 -10.43
CA PRO A 267 -21.79 -9.97 -9.50
C PRO A 267 -20.39 -9.36 -9.58
N LEU A 268 -19.83 -9.01 -8.42
CA LEU A 268 -18.45 -8.52 -8.31
C LEU A 268 -17.50 -9.67 -8.62
N ARG A 269 -16.63 -9.50 -9.60
CA ARG A 269 -15.68 -10.51 -10.06
C ARG A 269 -14.23 -10.06 -10.01
N SER A 270 -14.00 -8.75 -10.02
CA SER A 270 -12.66 -8.18 -10.05
C SER A 270 -12.57 -6.88 -9.26
N ALA A 271 -11.38 -6.63 -8.71
CA ALA A 271 -11.07 -5.44 -7.94
C ALA A 271 -9.71 -4.88 -8.35
N LEU A 272 -9.65 -3.60 -8.63
CA LEU A 272 -8.42 -2.85 -8.83
C LEU A 272 -8.01 -2.19 -7.52
N VAL A 273 -6.78 -2.40 -7.07
CA VAL A 273 -6.20 -1.71 -5.91
C VAL A 273 -5.11 -0.77 -6.38
N ILE A 274 -5.25 0.52 -6.07
CA ILE A 274 -4.34 1.59 -6.48
C ILE A 274 -3.47 1.99 -5.28
N SER A 275 -2.19 2.22 -5.53
CA SER A 275 -1.24 2.72 -4.54
C SER A 275 -0.41 3.84 -5.12
N LEU A 276 -0.31 4.94 -4.39
CA LEU A 276 0.50 6.11 -4.73
C LEU A 276 1.60 6.29 -3.69
N GLY A 277 2.77 6.68 -4.15
CA GLY A 277 3.90 7.02 -3.31
C GLY A 277 4.06 8.53 -3.18
N LEU A 278 4.75 8.96 -2.14
CA LEU A 278 4.90 10.37 -1.79
C LEU A 278 5.75 11.18 -2.80
N PHE A 279 6.50 10.52 -3.66
CA PHE A 279 7.36 11.16 -4.67
C PHE A 279 6.89 10.87 -6.10
N GLY A 280 5.59 10.60 -6.26
CA GLY A 280 4.93 10.37 -7.54
C GLY A 280 5.08 8.96 -8.10
N GLU A 281 5.56 8.01 -7.32
CA GLU A 281 5.50 6.59 -7.66
C GLU A 281 4.04 6.14 -7.66
N CYS A 282 3.71 5.16 -8.50
CA CYS A 282 2.40 4.53 -8.48
C CYS A 282 2.48 3.05 -8.81
N ALA A 283 1.56 2.30 -8.25
CA ALA A 283 1.38 0.89 -8.52
C ALA A 283 -0.11 0.55 -8.53
N ALA A 284 -0.47 -0.48 -9.27
CA ALA A 284 -1.82 -1.03 -9.23
C ALA A 284 -1.78 -2.56 -9.38
N LEU A 285 -2.73 -3.21 -8.73
CA LEU A 285 -2.92 -4.64 -8.70
C LEU A 285 -4.37 -4.97 -9.08
N MET A 286 -4.58 -5.99 -9.91
CA MET A 286 -5.91 -6.52 -10.21
C MET A 286 -6.08 -7.87 -9.52
N LEU A 287 -7.11 -7.95 -8.70
CA LEU A 287 -7.60 -9.18 -8.09
C LEU A 287 -8.83 -9.66 -8.85
N GLY A 288 -8.83 -10.92 -9.26
CA GLY A 288 -9.98 -11.59 -9.85
C GLY A 288 -10.49 -12.73 -8.97
N ILE A 289 -11.76 -13.10 -9.10
CA ILE A 289 -12.23 -14.38 -8.56
C ILE A 289 -11.73 -15.47 -9.52
N SER A 290 -10.95 -16.42 -8.99
CA SER A 290 -10.59 -17.61 -9.78
C SER A 290 -11.89 -18.31 -10.21
N GLY A 291 -12.09 -18.47 -11.52
CA GLY A 291 -13.29 -19.07 -12.10
C GLY A 291 -13.63 -20.38 -11.41
N GLY A 292 -14.55 -20.33 -10.46
CA GLY A 292 -15.02 -21.48 -9.73
C GLY A 292 -15.87 -22.32 -10.68
N ASP A 293 -15.46 -23.54 -10.93
CA ASP A 293 -16.41 -24.61 -11.13
C ASP A 293 -17.34 -24.63 -9.91
N GLY A 294 -18.62 -24.44 -10.16
CA GLY A 294 -19.61 -24.33 -9.12
C GLY A 294 -19.63 -25.54 -8.18
N ALA A 295 -19.16 -25.31 -6.99
CA ALA A 295 -19.50 -26.12 -5.83
C ALA A 295 -19.60 -25.19 -4.61
N ARG A 296 -20.82 -24.73 -4.32
CA ARG A 296 -21.21 -24.27 -2.99
C ARG A 296 -21.56 -25.50 -2.15
#